data_625e18aa4d4fcc53a1a87838c8527afb
#
_entry.id   625e18aa4d4fcc53a1a87838c8527afb
#
_cell.length_a   1.000
_cell.length_b   1.000
_cell.length_c   1.000
_cell.angle_alpha   90.00
_cell.angle_beta   90.00
_cell.angle_gamma   90.00
#
_symmetry.space_group_name_H-M   'P 1'
#
loop_
_entity.id
_entity.type
_entity.pdbx_description
1 polymer ?
#
loop_
_entity_poly.entity_id
_entity_poly.type
_entity_poly.pdbx_seq_one_letter_code
_entity_poly.pdbx_strand_id
1 'polypeptide(L)'
;MKTNKSLLAALPLVVAPLYAYSKAHKTQAPNIIFILCDDMGYGDLACYGQPYISTPNIDRMAAEGMRFTQAYAGSPVSAPSRATLMTGQHSGHTHVRGNKEYWSAEHTVKYGNNTDFAVVGQEPYDPAHKILPEILKDRGYRTGVFGKWAGGYEGSASTPDKRGIDEFYGYICQFQAHLYYPNFLNRFSRSAGDTAVVREVLEDNIKYPMFGPDYFKRPQYSARIIHDKALEWIDSQDASHPFVGFFTYTLPHAELAQPDDEILEGYKKKFFVDKTWGGQEGSRYNPVEHTHAHFAGMITRLDSYVGEVFAKLREKGLDKNTIVIFTSDNGPHEEGGADPEYFGRDGKLRGLKRQCYEGGIRIPFIAWWPEHIKAGSVSDLQFAFYDLMPTFCDLAGVKDFRRRYTNKQLPGDGFDGISIAPTLLGNDDKQQKHDHLYWEFHETDQIGVRRGDWKLVVVKGEPRLYNLANDIHEDNDLATAHPEIVRELVDIIKKEHRDNPMFEVTMPKF
;
A
#
# COMPACT_ATOMS: atom_id res chain seq x y z
N MET A 1 84.16 -49.33 32.27
CA MET A 1 82.86 -48.83 32.66
C MET A 1 82.41 -47.85 31.59
N LYS A 2 81.45 -48.28 30.73
CA LYS A 2 80.96 -47.47 29.60
C LYS A 2 79.54 -46.96 29.96
N THR A 3 79.42 -45.69 30.01
CA THR A 3 78.14 -45.00 30.25
C THR A 3 77.43 -44.77 28.91
N ASN A 4 76.24 -45.38 28.72
CA ASN A 4 75.36 -45.14 27.60
C ASN A 4 74.55 -43.84 27.84
N LYS A 5 74.67 -42.88 26.96
CA LYS A 5 73.76 -41.73 26.85
C LYS A 5 72.73 -42.03 25.79
N SER A 6 71.42 -42.18 26.20
CA SER A 6 70.31 -42.25 25.31
C SER A 6 69.91 -40.83 24.88
N LEU A 7 69.91 -40.53 23.58
CA LEU A 7 69.33 -39.34 22.98
C LEU A 7 67.84 -39.50 22.82
N LEU A 8 67.06 -38.68 23.50
CA LEU A 8 65.67 -38.48 23.16
C LEU A 8 65.53 -37.48 21.99
N ALA A 9 65.05 -37.94 20.87
CA ALA A 9 64.69 -37.09 19.75
C ALA A 9 63.27 -36.49 19.98
N ALA A 10 63.22 -35.16 20.09
CA ALA A 10 61.94 -34.44 20.13
C ALA A 10 61.46 -34.25 18.72
N LEU A 11 60.28 -34.80 18.41
CA LEU A 11 59.52 -34.47 17.19
C LEU A 11 58.78 -33.11 17.34
N PRO A 12 58.86 -32.21 16.38
CA PRO A 12 58.09 -31.00 16.40
C PRO A 12 56.62 -31.29 16.07
N LEU A 13 55.71 -30.89 16.96
CA LEU A 13 54.26 -30.85 16.69
C LEU A 13 53.99 -29.72 15.68
N VAL A 14 53.68 -30.07 14.45
CA VAL A 14 53.16 -29.14 13.45
C VAL A 14 51.69 -28.92 13.75
N VAL A 15 51.34 -27.82 14.39
CA VAL A 15 49.96 -27.34 14.54
C VAL A 15 49.57 -26.68 13.22
N ALA A 16 48.82 -27.38 12.37
CA ALA A 16 48.20 -26.80 11.20
C ALA A 16 47.01 -25.92 11.67
N PRO A 17 46.90 -24.66 11.19
CA PRO A 17 45.77 -23.85 11.49
C PRO A 17 44.54 -24.46 10.78
N LEU A 18 43.53 -24.89 11.55
CA LEU A 18 42.18 -25.17 11.05
C LEU A 18 41.60 -23.84 10.54
N TYR A 19 41.75 -23.56 9.26
CA TYR A 19 40.92 -22.60 8.58
C TYR A 19 39.47 -23.14 8.57
N ALA A 20 38.67 -22.70 9.51
CA ALA A 20 37.21 -22.86 9.44
C ALA A 20 36.76 -22.15 8.15
N TYR A 21 36.50 -22.91 7.11
CA TYR A 21 35.74 -22.42 5.95
C TYR A 21 34.35 -22.05 6.47
N SER A 22 34.15 -20.79 6.82
CA SER A 22 32.85 -20.22 6.95
C SER A 22 32.17 -20.39 5.59
N LYS A 23 31.28 -21.40 5.47
CA LYS A 23 30.30 -21.42 4.39
C LYS A 23 29.61 -20.07 4.44
N ALA A 24 29.90 -19.21 3.45
CA ALA A 24 29.07 -18.04 3.23
C ALA A 24 27.64 -18.55 3.14
N HIS A 25 26.86 -18.35 4.19
CA HIS A 25 25.43 -18.56 4.13
C HIS A 25 24.96 -17.67 2.97
N LYS A 26 24.52 -18.27 1.86
CA LYS A 26 23.72 -17.53 0.88
C LYS A 26 22.61 -16.92 1.72
N THR A 27 22.63 -15.60 1.87
CA THR A 27 21.57 -14.87 2.53
C THR A 27 20.28 -15.26 1.80
N GLN A 28 19.39 -15.91 2.52
CA GLN A 28 18.09 -16.30 1.98
C GLN A 28 17.36 -15.00 1.63
N ALA A 29 16.70 -14.96 0.46
CA ALA A 29 15.88 -13.80 0.10
C ALA A 29 14.84 -13.54 1.20
N PRO A 30 14.61 -12.28 1.62
CA PRO A 30 13.69 -11.97 2.71
C PRO A 30 12.26 -12.30 2.35
N ASN A 31 11.47 -12.62 3.34
CA ASN A 31 10.02 -12.56 3.23
C ASN A 31 9.60 -11.08 3.21
N ILE A 32 8.47 -10.79 2.57
CA ILE A 32 7.93 -9.43 2.46
C ILE A 32 6.48 -9.44 2.92
N ILE A 33 6.15 -8.60 3.89
CA ILE A 33 4.77 -8.29 4.26
C ILE A 33 4.56 -6.80 3.93
N PHE A 34 3.64 -6.53 3.01
CA PHE A 34 3.28 -5.17 2.62
C PHE A 34 1.86 -4.87 3.09
N ILE A 35 1.74 -4.03 4.13
CA ILE A 35 0.47 -3.61 4.73
C ILE A 35 0.08 -2.29 4.09
N LEU A 36 -1.02 -2.30 3.34
CA LEU A 36 -1.55 -1.15 2.62
C LEU A 36 -2.92 -0.78 3.17
N CYS A 37 -3.02 0.41 3.76
CA CYS A 37 -4.29 0.99 4.20
C CYS A 37 -5.00 1.68 3.04
N ASP A 38 -6.27 1.94 3.21
CA ASP A 38 -7.12 2.66 2.26
C ASP A 38 -7.49 4.03 2.83
N ASP A 39 -7.08 5.12 2.15
CA ASP A 39 -7.39 6.52 2.52
C ASP A 39 -6.84 6.99 3.88
N MET A 40 -5.75 6.44 4.37
CA MET A 40 -5.13 6.94 5.60
C MET A 40 -4.29 8.18 5.31
N GLY A 41 -4.58 9.27 6.00
CA GLY A 41 -3.86 10.52 5.89
C GLY A 41 -2.45 10.47 6.51
N TYR A 42 -1.59 11.39 6.07
CA TYR A 42 -0.23 11.53 6.61
C TYR A 42 -0.22 11.77 8.13
N GLY A 43 -1.20 12.51 8.65
CA GLY A 43 -1.34 12.84 10.07
C GLY A 43 -2.19 11.89 10.91
N ASP A 44 -2.57 10.72 10.41
CA ASP A 44 -3.47 9.80 11.12
C ASP A 44 -2.79 8.92 12.18
N LEU A 45 -1.46 8.84 12.20
CA LEU A 45 -0.68 8.01 13.13
C LEU A 45 0.04 8.85 14.17
N ALA A 46 0.15 8.36 15.43
CA ALA A 46 0.79 9.11 16.50
C ALA A 46 2.29 9.37 16.20
N CYS A 47 3.01 8.45 15.57
CA CYS A 47 4.38 8.67 15.10
C CYS A 47 4.52 9.71 13.98
N TYR A 48 3.41 10.15 13.37
CA TYR A 48 3.32 11.27 12.43
C TYR A 48 2.61 12.50 13.02
N GLY A 49 2.30 12.49 14.33
CA GLY A 49 1.80 13.65 15.06
C GLY A 49 0.33 13.62 15.44
N GLN A 50 -0.39 12.51 15.25
CA GLN A 50 -1.79 12.35 15.65
C GLN A 50 -1.95 12.32 17.19
N PRO A 51 -2.66 13.30 17.79
CA PRO A 51 -2.78 13.36 19.26
C PRO A 51 -4.00 12.60 19.81
N TYR A 52 -4.96 12.26 18.97
CA TYR A 52 -6.27 11.73 19.40
C TYR A 52 -6.44 10.24 19.21
N ILE A 53 -5.70 9.63 18.28
CA ILE A 53 -5.86 8.23 17.87
C ILE A 53 -4.68 7.42 18.42
N SER A 54 -4.98 6.27 19.01
CA SER A 54 -3.96 5.39 19.61
C SER A 54 -3.47 4.36 18.59
N THR A 55 -2.16 4.36 18.30
CA THR A 55 -1.52 3.45 17.34
C THR A 55 -0.22 2.83 17.89
N PRO A 56 -0.27 2.19 19.08
CA PRO A 56 0.95 1.78 19.78
C PRO A 56 1.79 0.71 19.05
N ASN A 57 1.18 -0.14 18.23
CA ASN A 57 1.90 -1.16 17.47
C ASN A 57 2.62 -0.58 16.26
N ILE A 58 1.96 0.32 15.52
CA ILE A 58 2.55 1.04 14.38
C ILE A 58 3.63 2.01 14.86
N ASP A 59 3.40 2.70 16.00
CA ASP A 59 4.39 3.60 16.61
C ASP A 59 5.63 2.82 17.06
N ARG A 60 5.46 1.61 17.60
CA ARG A 60 6.57 0.71 17.91
C ARG A 60 7.30 0.23 16.65
N MET A 61 6.55 -0.08 15.59
CA MET A 61 7.14 -0.41 14.28
C MET A 61 8.05 0.73 13.78
N ALA A 62 7.60 2.00 13.92
CA ALA A 62 8.40 3.17 13.56
C ALA A 62 9.63 3.34 14.46
N ALA A 63 9.50 3.08 15.76
CA ALA A 63 10.60 3.16 16.73
C ALA A 63 11.65 2.04 16.55
N GLU A 64 11.23 0.85 16.11
CA GLU A 64 12.09 -0.30 15.85
C GLU A 64 12.56 -0.39 14.38
N GLY A 65 12.05 0.46 13.49
CA GLY A 65 12.31 0.48 12.06
C GLY A 65 12.75 1.84 11.54
N MET A 66 12.37 2.12 10.29
CA MET A 66 12.63 3.39 9.60
C MET A 66 11.30 4.05 9.20
N ARG A 67 11.16 5.34 9.51
CA ARG A 67 10.04 6.18 9.13
C ARG A 67 10.46 7.15 8.02
N PHE A 68 9.66 7.23 6.96
CA PHE A 68 9.90 8.17 5.87
C PHE A 68 9.01 9.41 6.01
N THR A 69 9.58 10.58 5.72
CA THR A 69 8.89 11.85 5.79
C THR A 69 8.40 12.35 4.43
N GLN A 70 8.93 11.81 3.33
CA GLN A 70 8.62 12.23 1.96
C GLN A 70 8.31 11.03 1.04
N ALA A 71 7.49 10.11 1.52
CA ALA A 71 6.94 9.01 0.73
C ALA A 71 5.63 9.44 0.06
N TYR A 72 5.43 9.01 -1.18
CA TYR A 72 4.28 9.41 -1.99
C TYR A 72 3.52 8.20 -2.52
N ALA A 73 2.19 8.31 -2.51
CA ALA A 73 1.31 7.46 -3.28
C ALA A 73 1.56 7.64 -4.78
N GLY A 74 1.15 6.67 -5.57
CA GLY A 74 1.31 6.77 -7.03
C GLY A 74 0.25 7.61 -7.73
N SER A 75 -0.87 7.87 -7.03
CA SER A 75 -1.99 8.70 -7.48
C SER A 75 -2.80 9.14 -6.27
N PRO A 76 -3.59 10.23 -6.33
CA PRO A 76 -4.39 10.68 -5.19
C PRO A 76 -5.67 9.86 -4.97
N VAL A 77 -5.80 8.69 -5.58
CA VAL A 77 -6.94 7.78 -5.38
C VAL A 77 -6.54 6.32 -5.58
N SER A 78 -7.30 5.41 -4.97
CA SER A 78 -6.92 4.00 -4.79
C SER A 78 -6.57 3.22 -6.05
N ALA A 79 -7.46 3.11 -7.06
CA ALA A 79 -7.22 2.20 -8.19
C ALA A 79 -5.97 2.56 -9.00
N PRO A 80 -5.76 3.82 -9.44
CA PRO A 80 -4.53 4.19 -10.15
C PRO A 80 -3.29 4.16 -9.25
N SER A 81 -3.40 4.48 -7.95
CA SER A 81 -2.27 4.38 -7.03
C SER A 81 -1.79 2.93 -6.87
N ARG A 82 -2.73 1.99 -6.69
CA ARG A 82 -2.42 0.55 -6.67
C ARG A 82 -1.88 0.06 -8.01
N ALA A 83 -2.33 0.63 -9.13
CA ALA A 83 -1.77 0.32 -10.45
C ALA A 83 -0.30 0.72 -10.56
N THR A 84 0.10 1.89 -10.05
CA THR A 84 1.52 2.31 -10.06
C THR A 84 2.39 1.41 -9.21
N LEU A 85 1.90 0.98 -8.02
CA LEU A 85 2.57 0.00 -7.17
C LEU A 85 2.80 -1.32 -7.91
N MET A 86 1.76 -1.84 -8.55
CA MET A 86 1.79 -3.14 -9.19
C MET A 86 2.59 -3.15 -10.48
N THR A 87 2.62 -2.05 -11.22
CA THR A 87 3.26 -1.97 -12.55
C THR A 87 4.68 -1.38 -12.52
N GLY A 88 5.06 -0.67 -11.46
CA GLY A 88 6.33 0.07 -11.41
C GLY A 88 6.38 1.27 -12.36
N GLN A 89 5.19 1.76 -12.79
CA GLN A 89 5.02 2.91 -13.67
C GLN A 89 4.33 4.06 -12.94
N HIS A 90 4.75 5.29 -13.18
CA HIS A 90 3.99 6.45 -12.70
C HIS A 90 2.68 6.65 -13.48
N SER A 91 1.78 7.49 -12.96
CA SER A 91 0.42 7.62 -13.51
C SER A 91 0.35 8.24 -14.93
N GLY A 92 1.42 8.83 -15.43
CA GLY A 92 1.52 9.25 -16.84
C GLY A 92 1.80 8.10 -17.82
N HIS A 93 2.23 6.94 -17.34
CA HIS A 93 2.60 5.77 -18.15
C HIS A 93 1.71 4.54 -17.88
N THR A 94 1.24 4.35 -16.64
CA THR A 94 0.38 3.20 -16.33
C THR A 94 -0.93 3.24 -17.12
N HIS A 95 -1.48 2.05 -17.39
CA HIS A 95 -2.76 1.92 -18.09
C HIS A 95 -3.92 2.50 -17.28
N VAL A 96 -3.97 2.21 -15.98
CA VAL A 96 -5.05 2.64 -15.07
C VAL A 96 -4.67 3.98 -14.42
N ARG A 97 -5.43 5.06 -14.74
CA ARG A 97 -5.17 6.43 -14.26
C ARG A 97 -6.36 7.09 -13.56
N GLY A 98 -7.38 6.29 -13.21
CA GLY A 98 -8.61 6.74 -12.56
C GLY A 98 -9.43 5.55 -12.06
N ASN A 99 -10.56 5.83 -11.41
CA ASN A 99 -11.48 4.84 -10.85
C ASN A 99 -12.54 4.40 -11.87
N LYS A 100 -12.17 4.09 -13.10
CA LYS A 100 -13.15 3.61 -14.07
C LYS A 100 -13.81 2.33 -13.58
N GLU A 101 -15.12 2.39 -13.38
CA GLU A 101 -15.96 1.29 -12.93
C GLU A 101 -16.65 0.59 -14.09
N TYR A 102 -16.79 -0.72 -13.98
CA TYR A 102 -17.58 -1.54 -14.89
C TYR A 102 -18.90 -1.90 -14.24
N TRP A 103 -19.98 -1.75 -14.99
CA TRP A 103 -21.35 -2.01 -14.56
C TRP A 103 -21.92 -3.18 -15.35
N SER A 104 -22.54 -4.13 -14.67
CA SER A 104 -23.18 -5.27 -15.33
C SER A 104 -24.37 -5.75 -14.53
N ALA A 105 -25.57 -5.60 -15.09
CA ALA A 105 -26.79 -6.16 -14.51
C ALA A 105 -26.77 -7.70 -14.56
N GLU A 106 -26.07 -8.30 -15.53
CA GLU A 106 -25.97 -9.76 -15.70
C GLU A 106 -25.18 -10.42 -14.58
N HIS A 107 -24.26 -9.68 -13.94
CA HIS A 107 -23.43 -10.18 -12.83
C HIS A 107 -24.03 -9.88 -11.45
N THR A 108 -25.20 -9.23 -11.43
CA THR A 108 -25.93 -8.93 -10.18
C THR A 108 -26.57 -10.19 -9.63
N VAL A 109 -26.19 -10.58 -8.40
CA VAL A 109 -26.70 -11.77 -7.73
C VAL A 109 -27.57 -11.38 -6.53
N LYS A 110 -28.67 -12.11 -6.33
CA LYS A 110 -29.52 -11.98 -5.15
C LYS A 110 -29.03 -12.89 -4.03
N TYR A 111 -28.99 -12.34 -2.83
CA TYR A 111 -28.65 -13.04 -1.59
C TYR A 111 -29.83 -12.87 -0.61
N GLY A 112 -30.77 -13.83 -0.63
CA GLY A 112 -32.02 -13.67 0.12
C GLY A 112 -32.80 -12.44 -0.36
N ASN A 113 -33.03 -11.47 0.54
CA ASN A 113 -33.66 -10.19 0.25
C ASN A 113 -32.67 -9.10 -0.21
N ASN A 114 -31.37 -9.41 -0.26
CA ASN A 114 -30.33 -8.48 -0.67
C ASN A 114 -29.91 -8.73 -2.12
N THR A 115 -29.38 -7.69 -2.74
CA THR A 115 -28.82 -7.75 -4.09
C THR A 115 -27.42 -7.12 -4.04
N ASP A 116 -26.44 -7.72 -4.70
CA ASP A 116 -25.14 -7.07 -4.82
C ASP A 116 -25.23 -5.82 -5.73
N PHE A 117 -24.16 -5.05 -5.74
CA PHE A 117 -24.07 -3.88 -6.62
C PHE A 117 -23.94 -4.30 -8.08
N ALA A 118 -24.52 -3.47 -8.98
CA ALA A 118 -24.30 -3.61 -10.41
C ALA A 118 -22.85 -3.24 -10.84
N VAL A 119 -22.06 -2.61 -9.97
CA VAL A 119 -20.62 -2.39 -10.18
C VAL A 119 -19.90 -3.69 -9.92
N VAL A 120 -19.25 -4.22 -10.95
CA VAL A 120 -18.58 -5.52 -10.89
C VAL A 120 -17.08 -5.42 -10.64
N GLY A 121 -16.49 -4.25 -10.82
CA GLY A 121 -15.08 -3.97 -10.56
C GLY A 121 -14.56 -2.76 -11.32
N GLN A 122 -13.24 -2.65 -11.44
CA GLN A 122 -12.53 -1.51 -12.02
C GLN A 122 -11.80 -1.93 -13.31
N GLU A 123 -11.17 -0.94 -13.97
CA GLU A 123 -10.32 -1.19 -15.15
C GLU A 123 -9.22 -2.21 -14.81
N PRO A 124 -9.09 -3.29 -15.61
CA PRO A 124 -8.03 -4.27 -15.42
C PRO A 124 -6.64 -3.69 -15.66
N TYR A 125 -5.62 -4.21 -14.97
CA TYR A 125 -4.23 -3.98 -15.37
C TYR A 125 -3.98 -4.52 -16.77
N ASP A 126 -3.13 -3.84 -17.54
CA ASP A 126 -2.75 -4.31 -18.88
C ASP A 126 -2.14 -5.73 -18.78
N PRO A 127 -2.74 -6.73 -19.46
CA PRO A 127 -2.23 -8.10 -19.42
C PRO A 127 -0.87 -8.26 -20.11
N ALA A 128 -0.47 -7.33 -20.97
CA ALA A 128 0.84 -7.34 -21.61
C ALA A 128 1.97 -6.88 -20.66
N HIS A 129 1.63 -6.19 -19.56
CA HIS A 129 2.60 -5.72 -18.58
C HIS A 129 2.65 -6.64 -17.36
N LYS A 130 3.85 -7.15 -17.03
CA LYS A 130 4.08 -7.95 -15.83
C LYS A 130 3.94 -7.09 -14.57
N ILE A 131 3.13 -7.54 -13.63
CA ILE A 131 2.96 -6.87 -12.33
C ILE A 131 3.86 -7.50 -11.25
N LEU A 132 4.08 -6.76 -10.18
CA LEU A 132 5.00 -7.11 -9.11
C LEU A 132 4.83 -8.54 -8.55
N PRO A 133 3.61 -9.04 -8.24
CA PRO A 133 3.44 -10.41 -7.75
C PRO A 133 3.92 -11.47 -8.75
N GLU A 134 3.70 -11.27 -10.05
CA GLU A 134 4.13 -12.20 -11.09
C GLU A 134 5.67 -12.29 -11.16
N ILE A 135 6.36 -11.14 -11.02
CA ILE A 135 7.84 -11.08 -11.02
C ILE A 135 8.42 -11.79 -9.79
N LEU A 136 7.83 -11.57 -8.61
CA LEU A 136 8.26 -12.24 -7.38
C LEU A 136 7.95 -13.75 -7.42
N LYS A 137 6.83 -14.15 -7.99
CA LYS A 137 6.50 -15.55 -8.21
C LYS A 137 7.48 -16.24 -9.15
N ASP A 138 7.89 -15.59 -10.25
CA ASP A 138 8.94 -16.09 -11.14
C ASP A 138 10.30 -16.29 -10.42
N ARG A 139 10.49 -15.60 -9.28
CA ARG A 139 11.66 -15.74 -8.39
C ARG A 139 11.48 -16.85 -7.34
N GLY A 140 10.32 -17.48 -7.28
CA GLY A 140 10.02 -18.57 -6.35
C GLY A 140 9.36 -18.14 -5.04
N TYR A 141 8.83 -16.91 -4.97
CA TYR A 141 8.04 -16.48 -3.83
C TYR A 141 6.65 -17.14 -3.83
N ARG A 142 6.19 -17.56 -2.65
CA ARG A 142 4.75 -17.79 -2.41
C ARG A 142 4.07 -16.45 -2.29
N THR A 143 2.91 -16.28 -2.94
CA THR A 143 2.25 -14.98 -3.06
C THR A 143 0.86 -15.01 -2.46
N GLY A 144 0.57 -14.07 -1.55
CA GLY A 144 -0.76 -13.91 -0.93
C GLY A 144 -1.27 -12.48 -1.02
N VAL A 145 -2.58 -12.30 -1.22
CA VAL A 145 -3.26 -11.00 -1.15
C VAL A 145 -4.49 -11.13 -0.27
N PHE A 146 -4.59 -10.28 0.77
CA PHE A 146 -5.67 -10.28 1.74
C PHE A 146 -6.25 -8.87 1.87
N GLY A 147 -7.44 -8.66 1.31
CA GLY A 147 -8.12 -7.36 1.29
C GLY A 147 -8.58 -6.91 -0.10
N LYS A 148 -8.44 -5.62 -0.38
CA LYS A 148 -8.90 -4.96 -1.60
C LYS A 148 -7.90 -5.12 -2.74
N TRP A 149 -8.34 -5.73 -3.86
CA TRP A 149 -7.53 -5.90 -5.07
C TRP A 149 -7.55 -4.64 -5.96
N ALA A 150 -8.74 -4.19 -6.34
CA ALA A 150 -8.99 -2.99 -7.15
C ALA A 150 -8.27 -2.96 -8.52
N GLY A 151 -8.04 -4.12 -9.12
CA GLY A 151 -7.37 -4.25 -10.42
C GLY A 151 -8.11 -5.21 -11.34
N GLY A 152 -9.30 -4.83 -11.81
CA GLY A 152 -10.16 -5.64 -12.66
C GLY A 152 -11.52 -5.97 -12.04
N TYR A 153 -12.20 -6.93 -12.62
CA TYR A 153 -13.50 -7.46 -12.23
C TYR A 153 -13.53 -8.99 -12.38
N GLU A 154 -14.50 -9.65 -11.76
CA GLU A 154 -14.64 -11.10 -11.85
C GLU A 154 -14.69 -11.56 -13.31
N GLY A 155 -13.82 -12.51 -13.69
CA GLY A 155 -13.69 -13.00 -15.06
C GLY A 155 -12.74 -12.21 -15.97
N SER A 156 -12.30 -10.99 -15.58
CA SER A 156 -11.32 -10.21 -16.36
C SER A 156 -9.95 -10.91 -16.43
N ALA A 157 -9.06 -10.39 -17.29
CA ALA A 157 -7.68 -10.89 -17.40
C ALA A 157 -6.80 -10.52 -16.21
N SER A 158 -7.29 -9.70 -15.27
CA SER A 158 -6.50 -9.12 -14.17
C SER A 158 -6.99 -9.54 -12.79
N THR A 159 -7.72 -10.66 -12.69
CA THR A 159 -8.07 -11.25 -11.40
C THR A 159 -6.85 -11.88 -10.73
N PRO A 160 -6.80 -11.98 -9.39
CA PRO A 160 -5.65 -12.51 -8.65
C PRO A 160 -5.13 -13.86 -9.15
N ASP A 161 -6.04 -14.82 -9.44
CA ASP A 161 -5.71 -16.14 -9.97
C ASP A 161 -4.90 -16.12 -11.27
N LYS A 162 -5.06 -15.07 -12.09
CA LYS A 162 -4.39 -14.88 -13.39
C LYS A 162 -3.12 -14.02 -13.29
N ARG A 163 -2.93 -13.30 -12.18
CA ARG A 163 -1.85 -12.32 -12.02
C ARG A 163 -0.83 -12.71 -10.96
N GLY A 164 -0.50 -14.00 -10.92
CA GLY A 164 0.61 -14.51 -10.12
C GLY A 164 0.34 -14.69 -8.63
N ILE A 165 -0.92 -14.62 -8.18
CA ILE A 165 -1.30 -14.84 -6.78
C ILE A 165 -1.58 -16.33 -6.55
N ASP A 166 -1.10 -16.86 -5.42
CA ASP A 166 -1.36 -18.22 -4.96
C ASP A 166 -2.54 -18.29 -4.02
N GLU A 167 -2.69 -17.32 -3.12
CA GLU A 167 -3.77 -17.24 -2.14
C GLU A 167 -4.38 -15.83 -2.15
N PHE A 168 -5.69 -15.75 -2.30
CA PHE A 168 -6.44 -14.50 -2.27
C PHE A 168 -7.67 -14.62 -1.39
N TYR A 169 -7.89 -13.63 -0.53
CA TYR A 169 -9.13 -13.50 0.23
C TYR A 169 -9.47 -12.03 0.45
N GLY A 170 -10.64 -11.59 -0.05
CA GLY A 170 -11.05 -10.19 0.08
C GLY A 170 -12.01 -9.71 -0.99
N TYR A 171 -11.74 -8.54 -1.56
CA TYR A 171 -12.59 -7.89 -2.54
C TYR A 171 -11.86 -7.72 -3.88
N ILE A 172 -12.43 -8.23 -4.97
CA ILE A 172 -11.97 -7.85 -6.32
C ILE A 172 -12.40 -6.41 -6.61
N CYS A 173 -13.68 -6.12 -6.41
CA CYS A 173 -14.29 -4.82 -6.67
C CYS A 173 -14.04 -3.84 -5.52
N GLN A 174 -13.41 -2.68 -5.81
CA GLN A 174 -13.22 -1.64 -4.78
C GLN A 174 -14.53 -1.01 -4.32
N PHE A 175 -15.56 -0.95 -5.17
CA PHE A 175 -16.86 -0.44 -4.78
C PHE A 175 -17.51 -1.28 -3.68
N GLN A 176 -17.40 -2.62 -3.79
CA GLN A 176 -17.89 -3.54 -2.79
C GLN A 176 -17.07 -3.45 -1.49
N ALA A 177 -15.79 -3.12 -1.59
CA ALA A 177 -14.90 -2.94 -0.45
C ALA A 177 -15.26 -1.74 0.44
N HIS A 178 -16.22 -0.90 0.04
CA HIS A 178 -16.76 0.18 0.86
C HIS A 178 -17.75 -0.32 1.93
N LEU A 179 -18.15 -1.60 1.90
CA LEU A 179 -19.02 -2.23 2.89
C LEU A 179 -18.20 -3.15 3.81
N TYR A 180 -18.29 -2.92 5.12
CA TYR A 180 -17.59 -3.76 6.10
C TYR A 180 -18.39 -4.99 6.56
N TYR A 181 -19.67 -5.03 6.21
CA TYR A 181 -20.55 -6.19 6.43
C TYR A 181 -21.20 -6.63 5.11
N PRO A 182 -20.38 -7.07 4.11
CA PRO A 182 -20.87 -7.39 2.77
C PRO A 182 -21.70 -8.68 2.74
N ASN A 183 -22.30 -8.99 1.57
CA ASN A 183 -22.99 -10.25 1.33
C ASN A 183 -22.02 -11.42 1.11
N PHE A 184 -20.85 -11.15 0.54
CA PHE A 184 -19.84 -12.15 0.22
C PHE A 184 -18.45 -11.52 0.20
N LEU A 185 -17.42 -12.38 0.23
CA LEU A 185 -16.04 -12.07 -0.11
C LEU A 185 -15.57 -12.97 -1.26
N ASN A 186 -14.55 -12.56 -1.96
CA ASN A 186 -13.93 -13.36 -3.00
C ASN A 186 -12.76 -14.15 -2.42
N ARG A 187 -12.58 -15.40 -2.84
CA ARG A 187 -11.44 -16.23 -2.46
C ARG A 187 -10.85 -16.98 -3.65
N PHE A 188 -9.58 -17.28 -3.54
CA PHE A 188 -8.85 -18.17 -4.43
C PHE A 188 -7.70 -18.82 -3.67
N SER A 189 -7.56 -20.13 -3.77
CA SER A 189 -6.45 -20.88 -3.19
C SER A 189 -5.93 -21.90 -4.20
N ARG A 190 -4.72 -21.65 -4.69
CA ARG A 190 -4.03 -22.57 -5.60
C ARG A 190 -3.68 -23.88 -4.89
N SER A 191 -3.34 -23.82 -3.62
CA SER A 191 -3.02 -24.99 -2.80
C SER A 191 -4.23 -25.88 -2.56
N ALA A 192 -5.44 -25.31 -2.51
CA ALA A 192 -6.70 -26.06 -2.44
C ALA A 192 -7.19 -26.57 -3.81
N GLY A 193 -6.51 -26.22 -4.90
CA GLY A 193 -6.86 -26.66 -6.25
C GLY A 193 -7.92 -25.79 -6.95
N ASP A 194 -8.17 -24.57 -6.45
CA ASP A 194 -9.06 -23.63 -7.13
C ASP A 194 -8.51 -23.28 -8.53
N THR A 195 -9.39 -23.22 -9.52
CA THR A 195 -9.05 -22.88 -10.89
C THR A 195 -9.38 -21.41 -11.25
N ALA A 196 -10.21 -20.76 -10.45
CA ALA A 196 -10.60 -19.36 -10.58
C ALA A 196 -11.02 -18.79 -9.24
N VAL A 197 -11.12 -17.47 -9.15
CA VAL A 197 -11.70 -16.79 -7.99
C VAL A 197 -13.18 -17.17 -7.87
N VAL A 198 -13.63 -17.44 -6.64
CA VAL A 198 -15.01 -17.76 -6.31
C VAL A 198 -15.54 -16.83 -5.21
N ARG A 199 -16.86 -16.68 -5.13
CA ARG A 199 -17.54 -15.95 -4.05
C ARG A 199 -17.78 -16.87 -2.86
N GLU A 200 -17.43 -16.42 -1.68
CA GLU A 200 -17.78 -17.02 -0.42
C GLU A 200 -18.86 -16.16 0.26
N VAL A 201 -20.07 -16.70 0.33
CA VAL A 201 -21.23 -16.00 0.89
C VAL A 201 -21.11 -15.90 2.40
N LEU A 202 -21.36 -14.72 2.95
CA LEU A 202 -21.42 -14.49 4.39
C LEU A 202 -22.87 -14.73 4.86
N GLU A 203 -23.18 -16.01 5.15
CA GLU A 203 -24.52 -16.52 5.37
C GLU A 203 -25.29 -15.82 6.50
N ASP A 204 -24.59 -15.35 7.52
CA ASP A 204 -25.22 -14.62 8.62
C ASP A 204 -25.50 -13.16 8.28
N ASN A 205 -24.69 -12.57 7.39
CA ASN A 205 -24.92 -11.19 6.93
C ASN A 205 -26.14 -11.08 6.02
N ILE A 206 -26.33 -12.02 5.10
CA ILE A 206 -27.44 -11.97 4.13
C ILE A 206 -28.83 -12.10 4.78
N LYS A 207 -28.91 -12.45 6.07
CA LYS A 207 -30.14 -12.45 6.86
C LYS A 207 -30.71 -11.04 7.15
N TYR A 208 -29.86 -10.02 7.04
CA TYR A 208 -30.20 -8.63 7.33
C TYR A 208 -30.02 -7.77 6.08
N PRO A 209 -30.78 -6.64 5.96
CA PRO A 209 -30.63 -5.74 4.82
C PRO A 209 -29.22 -5.14 4.75
N MET A 210 -28.77 -4.84 3.51
CA MET A 210 -27.47 -4.25 3.25
C MET A 210 -27.43 -2.74 3.52
N PHE A 211 -28.60 -2.10 3.62
CA PHE A 211 -28.74 -0.68 3.90
C PHE A 211 -29.82 -0.43 4.97
N GLY A 212 -29.67 0.67 5.70
CA GLY A 212 -30.61 1.10 6.71
C GLY A 212 -30.27 0.60 8.12
N PRO A 213 -31.20 0.79 9.09
CA PRO A 213 -30.89 0.62 10.52
C PRO A 213 -30.53 -0.82 10.92
N ASP A 214 -30.96 -1.81 10.16
CA ASP A 214 -30.66 -3.22 10.44
C ASP A 214 -29.32 -3.68 9.85
N TYR A 215 -28.60 -2.83 9.11
CA TYR A 215 -27.28 -3.14 8.57
C TYR A 215 -26.27 -3.53 9.66
N PHE A 216 -26.23 -2.78 10.76
CA PHE A 216 -25.32 -3.05 11.88
C PHE A 216 -25.69 -4.28 12.73
N LYS A 217 -26.79 -4.98 12.41
CA LYS A 217 -27.11 -6.31 12.97
C LYS A 217 -26.36 -7.44 12.28
N ARG A 218 -25.67 -7.16 11.16
CA ARG A 218 -24.84 -8.13 10.43
C ARG A 218 -23.63 -8.50 11.27
N PRO A 219 -23.40 -9.80 11.59
CA PRO A 219 -22.36 -10.18 12.54
C PRO A 219 -20.98 -10.40 11.92
N GLN A 220 -20.91 -10.60 10.59
CA GLN A 220 -19.68 -11.00 9.92
C GLN A 220 -18.92 -9.77 9.39
N TYR A 221 -18.03 -9.23 10.23
CA TYR A 221 -17.20 -8.06 9.93
C TYR A 221 -16.03 -8.45 9.03
N SER A 222 -16.04 -8.02 7.78
CA SER A 222 -15.10 -8.43 6.74
C SER A 222 -13.65 -8.11 7.05
N ALA A 223 -13.37 -6.96 7.68
CA ALA A 223 -11.98 -6.60 7.99
C ALA A 223 -11.35 -7.59 8.97
N ARG A 224 -12.11 -8.12 9.96
CA ARG A 224 -11.63 -9.17 10.85
C ARG A 224 -11.45 -10.50 10.12
N ILE A 225 -12.43 -10.91 9.32
CA ILE A 225 -12.37 -12.17 8.56
C ILE A 225 -11.14 -12.18 7.62
N ILE A 226 -10.94 -11.09 6.88
CA ILE A 226 -9.79 -10.94 5.97
C ILE A 226 -8.46 -11.01 6.75
N HIS A 227 -8.41 -10.35 7.91
CA HIS A 227 -7.22 -10.37 8.77
C HIS A 227 -6.93 -11.78 9.31
N ASP A 228 -7.95 -12.50 9.77
CA ASP A 228 -7.80 -13.89 10.23
C ASP A 228 -7.24 -14.77 9.11
N LYS A 229 -7.72 -14.61 7.87
CA LYS A 229 -7.18 -15.34 6.71
C LYS A 229 -5.74 -14.96 6.40
N ALA A 230 -5.34 -13.71 6.60
CA ALA A 230 -3.95 -13.30 6.48
C ALA A 230 -3.05 -13.97 7.54
N LEU A 231 -3.53 -14.06 8.79
CA LEU A 231 -2.80 -14.75 9.87
C LEU A 231 -2.73 -16.27 9.64
N GLU A 232 -3.81 -16.92 9.20
CA GLU A 232 -3.82 -18.33 8.79
C GLU A 232 -2.80 -18.59 7.68
N TRP A 233 -2.70 -17.67 6.72
CA TRP A 233 -1.73 -17.77 5.63
C TRP A 233 -0.29 -17.61 6.14
N ILE A 234 0.02 -16.64 7.03
CA ILE A 234 1.34 -16.56 7.67
C ILE A 234 1.65 -17.86 8.42
N ASP A 235 0.67 -18.43 9.13
CA ASP A 235 0.83 -19.66 9.88
C ASP A 235 1.19 -20.86 8.98
N SER A 236 0.72 -20.87 7.74
CA SER A 236 1.05 -21.88 6.73
C SER A 236 2.46 -21.73 6.14
N GLN A 237 3.15 -20.59 6.38
CA GLN A 237 4.47 -20.34 5.83
C GLN A 237 5.57 -21.02 6.67
N ASP A 238 6.71 -21.24 6.05
CA ASP A 238 7.91 -21.83 6.65
C ASP A 238 9.18 -21.11 6.15
N ALA A 239 10.30 -21.40 6.79
CA ALA A 239 11.60 -20.81 6.43
C ALA A 239 12.23 -21.38 5.14
N SER A 240 11.62 -22.37 4.48
CA SER A 240 12.22 -23.03 3.31
C SER A 240 11.94 -22.31 2.00
N HIS A 241 10.89 -21.47 1.95
CA HIS A 241 10.51 -20.70 0.78
C HIS A 241 10.24 -19.23 1.17
N PRO A 242 10.76 -18.26 0.41
CA PRO A 242 10.38 -16.87 0.62
C PRO A 242 8.91 -16.66 0.24
N PHE A 243 8.27 -15.70 0.90
CA PHE A 243 6.90 -15.34 0.62
C PHE A 243 6.72 -13.82 0.55
N VAL A 244 5.71 -13.38 -0.21
CA VAL A 244 5.23 -12.00 -0.20
C VAL A 244 3.74 -11.97 0.07
N GLY A 245 3.34 -11.26 1.12
CA GLY A 245 1.95 -11.01 1.50
C GLY A 245 1.60 -9.55 1.29
N PHE A 246 0.58 -9.27 0.49
CA PHE A 246 -0.02 -7.95 0.35
C PHE A 246 -1.28 -7.92 1.21
N PHE A 247 -1.21 -7.25 2.36
CA PHE A 247 -2.34 -7.07 3.28
C PHE A 247 -2.97 -5.73 2.98
N THR A 248 -3.93 -5.72 2.05
CA THR A 248 -4.53 -4.52 1.48
C THR A 248 -5.85 -4.20 2.18
N TYR A 249 -5.73 -3.83 3.46
CA TYR A 249 -6.88 -3.53 4.32
C TYR A 249 -7.68 -2.33 3.81
N THR A 250 -9.00 -2.39 3.97
CA THR A 250 -9.91 -1.30 3.60
C THR A 250 -9.98 -0.20 4.67
N LEU A 251 -9.53 -0.48 5.89
CA LEU A 251 -9.47 0.49 6.99
C LEU A 251 -8.46 1.61 6.69
N PRO A 252 -8.77 2.88 6.98
CA PRO A 252 -9.99 3.43 7.57
C PRO A 252 -10.94 4.07 6.52
N HIS A 253 -11.00 3.58 5.27
CA HIS A 253 -11.91 4.08 4.23
C HIS A 253 -13.37 4.08 4.71
N ALA A 254 -14.21 5.02 4.23
CA ALA A 254 -15.65 4.95 4.42
C ALA A 254 -16.24 3.67 3.75
N GLU A 255 -17.34 3.11 4.26
CA GLU A 255 -18.19 3.64 5.35
C GLU A 255 -17.47 3.55 6.72
N LEU A 256 -17.89 4.41 7.66
CA LEU A 256 -17.37 4.39 9.03
C LEU A 256 -18.08 3.32 9.85
N ALA A 257 -17.78 2.05 9.59
CA ALA A 257 -18.45 0.91 10.21
C ALA A 257 -17.46 -0.06 10.86
N GLN A 258 -17.78 -0.48 12.07
CA GLN A 258 -17.01 -1.45 12.85
C GLN A 258 -17.86 -2.10 13.92
N PRO A 259 -17.42 -3.20 14.55
CA PRO A 259 -18.10 -3.80 15.67
C PRO A 259 -18.27 -2.84 16.85
N ASP A 260 -19.42 -2.96 17.54
CA ASP A 260 -19.71 -2.22 18.78
C ASP A 260 -19.05 -2.98 19.94
N ASP A 261 -17.80 -2.70 20.19
CA ASP A 261 -16.95 -3.36 21.18
C ASP A 261 -16.17 -2.33 22.03
N GLU A 262 -15.25 -2.83 22.85
CA GLU A 262 -14.46 -2.01 23.78
C GLU A 262 -13.65 -0.91 23.08
N ILE A 263 -13.19 -1.12 21.84
CA ILE A 263 -12.46 -0.11 21.07
C ILE A 263 -13.40 1.06 20.74
N LEU A 264 -14.55 0.77 20.14
CA LEU A 264 -15.52 1.79 19.78
C LEU A 264 -16.07 2.51 21.03
N GLU A 265 -16.44 1.77 22.06
CA GLU A 265 -16.96 2.33 23.32
C GLU A 265 -15.93 3.22 24.02
N GLY A 266 -14.64 2.89 23.92
CA GLY A 266 -13.57 3.74 24.43
C GLY A 266 -13.53 5.10 23.74
N TYR A 267 -13.69 5.12 22.41
CA TYR A 267 -13.72 6.36 21.64
C TYR A 267 -15.03 7.13 21.76
N LYS A 268 -16.20 6.48 21.89
CA LYS A 268 -17.47 7.15 22.22
C LYS A 268 -17.35 7.92 23.55
N LYS A 269 -16.70 7.35 24.56
CA LYS A 269 -16.43 8.03 25.82
C LYS A 269 -15.43 9.18 25.69
N LYS A 270 -14.40 9.01 24.86
CA LYS A 270 -13.39 10.04 24.58
C LYS A 270 -13.97 11.23 23.82
N PHE A 271 -14.82 10.99 22.85
CA PHE A 271 -15.50 11.99 22.02
C PHE A 271 -16.98 12.10 22.42
N PHE A 272 -17.26 12.43 23.69
CA PHE A 272 -18.62 12.47 24.23
C PHE A 272 -19.55 13.49 23.54
N VAL A 273 -18.99 14.51 22.84
CA VAL A 273 -19.68 15.37 21.89
C VAL A 273 -19.16 15.02 20.50
N ASP A 274 -19.92 14.23 19.78
CA ASP A 274 -19.51 13.69 18.48
C ASP A 274 -20.55 14.01 17.39
N LYS A 275 -20.16 13.87 16.15
CA LYS A 275 -21.00 14.12 14.98
C LYS A 275 -21.82 12.88 14.61
N THR A 276 -22.99 13.13 14.04
CA THR A 276 -23.80 12.12 13.34
C THR A 276 -23.82 12.45 11.86
N TRP A 277 -23.56 11.45 11.03
CA TRP A 277 -23.73 11.55 9.60
C TRP A 277 -25.02 10.80 9.20
N GLY A 278 -26.03 11.54 8.78
CA GLY A 278 -27.36 11.01 8.48
C GLY A 278 -27.47 10.33 7.10
N GLY A 279 -26.39 10.23 6.37
CA GLY A 279 -26.38 9.81 4.97
C GLY A 279 -26.57 11.00 4.02
N GLN A 280 -26.35 10.74 2.74
CA GLN A 280 -26.58 11.68 1.65
C GLN A 280 -27.40 10.96 0.58
N GLU A 281 -28.33 11.65 -0.07
CA GLU A 281 -29.11 11.10 -1.18
C GLU A 281 -28.15 10.57 -2.28
N GLY A 282 -28.37 9.33 -2.70
CA GLY A 282 -27.48 8.65 -3.66
C GLY A 282 -26.16 8.13 -3.05
N SER A 283 -25.93 8.32 -1.76
CA SER A 283 -24.77 7.74 -1.07
C SER A 283 -24.87 6.23 -1.00
N ARG A 284 -23.71 5.58 -1.16
CA ARG A 284 -23.53 4.14 -1.00
C ARG A 284 -23.13 3.74 0.43
N TYR A 285 -23.05 4.70 1.36
CA TYR A 285 -22.65 4.50 2.74
C TYR A 285 -23.87 4.55 3.67
N ASN A 286 -23.87 3.69 4.68
CA ASN A 286 -24.91 3.70 5.69
C ASN A 286 -24.74 4.90 6.64
N PRO A 287 -25.85 5.51 7.14
CA PRO A 287 -25.79 6.52 8.19
C PRO A 287 -25.08 5.99 9.42
N VAL A 288 -24.31 6.85 10.08
CA VAL A 288 -23.55 6.49 11.28
C VAL A 288 -23.61 7.59 12.32
N GLU A 289 -23.84 7.22 13.57
CA GLU A 289 -23.66 8.07 14.74
C GLU A 289 -22.21 8.00 15.22
N HIS A 290 -21.73 9.02 15.93
CA HIS A 290 -20.38 9.05 16.49
C HIS A 290 -19.25 8.87 15.45
N THR A 291 -19.28 9.68 14.39
CA THR A 291 -18.35 9.55 13.25
C THR A 291 -16.87 9.63 13.67
N HIS A 292 -16.51 10.51 14.62
CA HIS A 292 -15.14 10.62 15.11
C HIS A 292 -14.73 9.35 15.88
N ALA A 293 -15.63 8.81 16.71
CA ALA A 293 -15.35 7.58 17.47
C ALA A 293 -15.18 6.39 16.52
N HIS A 294 -16.03 6.28 15.49
CA HIS A 294 -15.90 5.24 14.48
C HIS A 294 -14.58 5.34 13.72
N PHE A 295 -14.24 6.52 13.21
CA PHE A 295 -13.01 6.73 12.45
C PHE A 295 -11.76 6.39 13.30
N ALA A 296 -11.65 6.94 14.51
CA ALA A 296 -10.52 6.68 15.40
C ALA A 296 -10.44 5.20 15.82
N GLY A 297 -11.60 4.57 16.08
CA GLY A 297 -11.66 3.15 16.41
C GLY A 297 -11.21 2.25 15.25
N MET A 298 -11.55 2.58 14.01
CA MET A 298 -11.10 1.84 12.83
C MET A 298 -9.57 1.85 12.68
N ILE A 299 -8.92 2.99 12.94
CA ILE A 299 -7.45 3.08 12.91
C ILE A 299 -6.81 2.29 14.06
N THR A 300 -7.34 2.39 15.28
CA THR A 300 -6.85 1.59 16.41
C THR A 300 -7.04 0.09 16.19
N ARG A 301 -8.13 -0.31 15.53
CA ARG A 301 -8.36 -1.70 15.13
C ARG A 301 -7.32 -2.17 14.12
N LEU A 302 -7.04 -1.36 13.11
CA LEU A 302 -5.97 -1.64 12.15
C LEU A 302 -4.60 -1.75 12.85
N ASP A 303 -4.31 -0.87 13.80
CA ASP A 303 -3.10 -0.96 14.63
C ASP A 303 -3.01 -2.29 15.39
N SER A 304 -4.13 -2.79 15.92
CA SER A 304 -4.16 -4.11 16.57
C SER A 304 -3.85 -5.24 15.59
N TYR A 305 -4.35 -5.16 14.36
CA TYR A 305 -4.03 -6.14 13.32
C TYR A 305 -2.54 -6.14 12.96
N VAL A 306 -1.92 -4.98 12.90
CA VAL A 306 -0.46 -4.88 12.72
C VAL A 306 0.27 -5.58 13.89
N GLY A 307 -0.18 -5.36 15.12
CA GLY A 307 0.34 -6.05 16.30
C GLY A 307 0.22 -7.58 16.21
N GLU A 308 -0.91 -8.09 15.75
CA GLU A 308 -1.16 -9.52 15.56
C GLU A 308 -0.25 -10.13 14.46
N VAL A 309 0.00 -9.39 13.36
CA VAL A 309 0.98 -9.80 12.33
C VAL A 309 2.38 -9.97 12.93
N PHE A 310 2.85 -9.01 13.71
CA PHE A 310 4.16 -9.11 14.38
C PHE A 310 4.22 -10.26 15.39
N ALA A 311 3.15 -10.48 16.15
CA ALA A 311 3.06 -11.59 17.08
C ALA A 311 3.15 -12.94 16.34
N LYS A 312 2.43 -13.09 15.22
CA LYS A 312 2.44 -14.30 14.40
C LYS A 312 3.81 -14.56 13.77
N LEU A 313 4.46 -13.53 13.22
CA LEU A 313 5.82 -13.67 12.66
C LEU A 313 6.84 -14.12 13.72
N ARG A 314 6.78 -13.57 14.94
CA ARG A 314 7.63 -13.98 16.06
C ARG A 314 7.33 -15.40 16.53
N GLU A 315 6.05 -15.77 16.66
CA GLU A 315 5.60 -17.12 17.00
C GLU A 315 6.18 -18.17 16.04
N LYS A 316 6.20 -17.84 14.74
CA LYS A 316 6.73 -18.71 13.69
C LYS A 316 8.27 -18.65 13.55
N GLY A 317 8.95 -17.72 14.24
CA GLY A 317 10.39 -17.49 14.07
C GLY A 317 10.76 -16.94 12.70
N LEU A 318 9.83 -16.25 12.03
CA LEU A 318 10.01 -15.69 10.68
C LEU A 318 10.38 -14.20 10.70
N ASP A 319 10.25 -13.54 11.85
CA ASP A 319 10.43 -12.11 12.04
C ASP A 319 11.80 -11.59 11.61
N LYS A 320 12.88 -12.34 11.88
CA LYS A 320 14.26 -11.93 11.56
C LYS A 320 14.54 -11.85 10.06
N ASN A 321 13.88 -12.67 9.25
CA ASN A 321 14.04 -12.67 7.79
C ASN A 321 12.81 -12.13 7.05
N THR A 322 12.02 -11.26 7.71
CA THR A 322 10.84 -10.64 7.11
C THR A 322 10.95 -9.13 7.19
N ILE A 323 10.87 -8.46 6.04
CA ILE A 323 10.63 -7.03 5.98
C ILE A 323 9.12 -6.78 6.04
N VAL A 324 8.69 -5.93 6.97
CA VAL A 324 7.31 -5.46 7.06
C VAL A 324 7.28 -3.99 6.67
N ILE A 325 6.41 -3.64 5.73
CA ILE A 325 6.19 -2.26 5.28
C ILE A 325 4.73 -1.90 5.58
N PHE A 326 4.51 -0.73 6.15
CA PHE A 326 3.20 -0.16 6.43
C PHE A 326 3.06 1.17 5.70
N THR A 327 1.96 1.37 4.95
CA THR A 327 1.68 2.60 4.20
C THR A 327 0.20 2.74 3.84
N SER A 328 -0.19 3.86 3.21
CA SER A 328 -1.52 4.14 2.66
C SER A 328 -1.48 4.28 1.15
N ASP A 329 -2.59 4.00 0.47
CA ASP A 329 -2.65 4.11 -1.00
C ASP A 329 -2.87 5.53 -1.53
N ASN A 330 -3.39 6.45 -0.73
CA ASN A 330 -3.51 7.89 -0.99
C ASN A 330 -3.75 8.66 0.32
N GLY A 331 -3.90 9.97 0.22
CA GLY A 331 -4.21 10.85 1.34
C GLY A 331 -5.64 10.70 1.87
N PRO A 332 -6.01 11.47 2.91
CA PRO A 332 -7.26 11.31 3.66
C PRO A 332 -8.49 11.71 2.84
N HIS A 333 -9.64 11.11 3.18
CA HIS A 333 -10.94 11.39 2.58
C HIS A 333 -11.89 12.11 3.54
N GLU A 334 -12.96 12.68 2.98
CA GLU A 334 -14.07 13.31 3.71
C GLU A 334 -15.42 12.56 3.50
N GLU A 335 -15.37 11.32 2.99
CA GLU A 335 -16.53 10.52 2.61
C GLU A 335 -17.19 9.88 3.85
N GLY A 336 -18.51 9.64 3.80
CA GLY A 336 -19.25 8.87 4.81
C GLY A 336 -19.27 9.47 6.21
N GLY A 337 -19.03 10.80 6.34
CA GLY A 337 -18.98 11.50 7.62
C GLY A 337 -17.58 11.62 8.23
N ALA A 338 -16.53 11.16 7.53
CA ALA A 338 -15.15 11.38 7.96
C ALA A 338 -14.84 12.88 8.04
N ASP A 339 -14.05 13.27 9.03
CA ASP A 339 -13.72 14.65 9.35
C ASP A 339 -12.18 14.85 9.37
N PRO A 340 -11.56 15.06 8.20
CA PRO A 340 -10.12 15.20 8.13
C PRO A 340 -9.60 16.45 8.86
N GLU A 341 -10.39 17.52 8.92
CA GLU A 341 -10.01 18.75 9.61
C GLU A 341 -9.94 18.54 11.13
N TYR A 342 -10.94 17.89 11.73
CA TYR A 342 -10.98 17.61 13.16
C TYR A 342 -9.75 16.84 13.66
N PHE A 343 -9.32 15.85 12.89
CA PHE A 343 -8.16 15.03 13.25
C PHE A 343 -6.82 15.60 12.78
N GLY A 344 -6.81 16.63 11.92
CA GLY A 344 -5.59 17.11 11.27
C GLY A 344 -4.92 16.01 10.43
N ARG A 345 -5.74 15.20 9.74
CA ARG A 345 -5.34 13.99 9.01
C ARG A 345 -4.36 14.25 7.87
N ASP A 346 -4.37 15.44 7.33
CA ASP A 346 -3.43 15.92 6.32
C ASP A 346 -2.01 16.15 6.86
N GLY A 347 -1.84 16.20 8.20
CA GLY A 347 -0.55 16.49 8.82
C GLY A 347 -0.05 17.91 8.53
N LYS A 348 -0.96 18.87 8.37
CA LYS A 348 -0.72 20.27 7.95
C LYS A 348 -0.30 20.39 6.48
N LEU A 349 -0.66 19.44 5.64
CA LEU A 349 -0.48 19.47 4.19
C LEU A 349 -1.79 19.95 3.55
N ARG A 350 -1.71 20.54 2.38
CA ARG A 350 -2.90 20.94 1.61
C ARG A 350 -3.46 19.77 0.84
N GLY A 351 -4.79 19.70 0.77
CA GLY A 351 -5.51 18.79 -0.10
C GLY A 351 -5.85 17.45 0.57
N LEU A 352 -6.74 16.75 -0.09
CA LEU A 352 -7.32 15.47 0.32
C LEU A 352 -7.27 14.50 -0.86
N LYS A 353 -7.76 13.28 -0.66
CA LYS A 353 -8.07 12.30 -1.72
C LYS A 353 -8.62 12.99 -2.98
N ARG A 354 -8.21 12.58 -4.16
CA ARG A 354 -8.52 13.15 -5.48
C ARG A 354 -7.79 14.46 -5.81
N GLN A 355 -6.80 14.88 -5.02
CA GLN A 355 -6.04 16.12 -5.27
C GLN A 355 -4.55 15.83 -5.33
N CYS A 356 -3.85 16.38 -6.32
CA CYS A 356 -2.40 16.24 -6.48
C CYS A 356 -1.58 17.18 -5.58
N TYR A 357 -2.20 17.87 -4.64
CA TYR A 357 -1.52 18.60 -3.57
C TYR A 357 -0.89 17.62 -2.56
N GLU A 358 0.05 18.10 -1.74
CA GLU A 358 0.80 17.25 -0.81
C GLU A 358 -0.12 16.36 0.04
N GLY A 359 -1.20 16.88 0.62
CA GLY A 359 -2.13 16.14 1.46
C GLY A 359 -2.85 14.99 0.75
N GLY A 360 -3.05 15.09 -0.56
CA GLY A 360 -3.71 14.03 -1.33
C GLY A 360 -2.77 12.89 -1.75
N ILE A 361 -1.45 13.12 -1.80
CA ILE A 361 -0.48 12.15 -2.32
C ILE A 361 0.66 11.81 -1.37
N ARG A 362 0.99 12.65 -0.38
CA ARG A 362 2.01 12.33 0.63
C ARG A 362 1.40 11.45 1.71
N ILE A 363 2.05 10.33 1.97
CA ILE A 363 1.50 9.24 2.78
C ILE A 363 2.46 8.83 3.90
N PRO A 364 1.96 8.25 5.01
CA PRO A 364 2.83 7.61 5.98
C PRO A 364 3.50 6.38 5.34
N PHE A 365 4.77 6.18 5.63
CA PHE A 365 5.52 5.01 5.17
C PHE A 365 6.53 4.60 6.24
N ILE A 366 6.41 3.37 6.72
CA ILE A 366 7.26 2.80 7.75
C ILE A 366 7.75 1.44 7.27
N ALA A 367 9.04 1.18 7.40
CA ALA A 367 9.66 -0.10 7.08
C ALA A 367 10.38 -0.67 8.31
N TRP A 368 10.15 -1.94 8.60
CA TRP A 368 10.74 -2.66 9.71
C TRP A 368 11.36 -3.97 9.22
N TRP A 369 12.62 -4.18 9.56
CA TRP A 369 13.33 -5.43 9.32
C TRP A 369 14.48 -5.55 10.34
N PRO A 370 14.32 -6.36 11.38
CA PRO A 370 15.35 -6.49 12.44
C PRO A 370 16.72 -6.84 11.88
N GLU A 371 17.76 -6.26 12.48
CA GLU A 371 19.17 -6.49 12.11
C GLU A 371 19.58 -5.96 10.71
N HIS A 372 18.63 -5.49 9.88
CA HIS A 372 18.87 -4.96 8.53
C HIS A 372 18.53 -3.47 8.41
N ILE A 373 17.41 -3.05 8.97
CA ILE A 373 17.00 -1.64 9.02
C ILE A 373 17.34 -1.08 10.39
N LYS A 374 18.05 0.06 10.41
CA LYS A 374 18.44 0.73 11.66
C LYS A 374 17.19 1.21 12.43
N ALA A 375 17.02 0.71 13.65
CA ALA A 375 15.94 1.10 14.52
C ALA A 375 15.91 2.61 14.81
N GLY A 376 14.69 3.20 14.77
CA GLY A 376 14.45 4.61 15.02
C GLY A 376 15.01 5.57 13.98
N SER A 377 15.40 5.05 12.80
CA SER A 377 15.89 5.92 11.73
C SER A 377 14.75 6.66 11.03
N VAL A 378 15.07 7.84 10.51
CA VAL A 378 14.16 8.69 9.74
C VAL A 378 14.84 9.06 8.43
N SER A 379 14.13 8.91 7.31
CA SER A 379 14.62 9.29 5.99
C SER A 379 13.70 10.34 5.35
N ASP A 380 14.29 11.31 4.70
CA ASP A 380 13.63 12.34 3.88
C ASP A 380 13.74 12.05 2.38
N LEU A 381 14.13 10.83 2.00
CA LEU A 381 14.16 10.41 0.61
C LEU A 381 12.79 10.61 -0.05
N GLN A 382 12.80 11.32 -1.18
CA GLN A 382 11.61 11.50 -2.02
C GLN A 382 11.47 10.29 -2.95
N PHE A 383 10.36 9.57 -2.81
CA PHE A 383 10.04 8.41 -3.64
C PHE A 383 8.52 8.21 -3.72
N ALA A 384 8.07 7.44 -4.70
CA ALA A 384 6.66 7.13 -4.89
C ALA A 384 6.41 5.63 -5.10
N PHE A 385 5.16 5.20 -5.15
CA PHE A 385 4.79 3.79 -5.21
C PHE A 385 5.42 3.00 -6.35
N TYR A 386 5.66 3.62 -7.50
CA TYR A 386 6.33 2.93 -8.61
C TYR A 386 7.80 2.55 -8.31
N ASP A 387 8.40 3.08 -7.23
CA ASP A 387 9.73 2.71 -6.75
C ASP A 387 9.74 1.39 -5.97
N LEU A 388 8.58 0.92 -5.53
CA LEU A 388 8.48 -0.30 -4.74
C LEU A 388 8.70 -1.57 -5.58
N MET A 389 8.35 -1.55 -6.86
CA MET A 389 8.66 -2.69 -7.75
C MET A 389 10.16 -2.94 -7.86
N PRO A 390 11.03 -1.98 -8.28
CA PRO A 390 12.47 -2.20 -8.27
C PRO A 390 13.03 -2.48 -6.88
N THR A 391 12.47 -1.90 -5.83
CA THR A 391 12.87 -2.16 -4.45
C THR A 391 12.66 -3.62 -4.07
N PHE A 392 11.48 -4.17 -4.30
CA PHE A 392 11.19 -5.57 -3.98
C PHE A 392 11.99 -6.52 -4.87
N CYS A 393 12.23 -6.17 -6.13
CA CYS A 393 13.11 -6.91 -7.02
C CYS A 393 14.56 -6.98 -6.48
N ASP A 394 15.10 -5.87 -6.02
CA ASP A 394 16.45 -5.82 -5.44
C ASP A 394 16.53 -6.65 -4.14
N LEU A 395 15.59 -6.47 -3.22
CA LEU A 395 15.50 -7.24 -1.98
C LEU A 395 15.37 -8.74 -2.24
N ALA A 396 14.59 -9.12 -3.25
CA ALA A 396 14.40 -10.51 -3.67
C ALA A 396 15.57 -11.07 -4.50
N GLY A 397 16.57 -10.25 -4.84
CA GLY A 397 17.70 -10.65 -5.67
C GLY A 397 17.31 -10.93 -7.12
N VAL A 398 16.30 -10.26 -7.66
CA VAL A 398 15.91 -10.31 -9.08
C VAL A 398 16.85 -9.37 -9.85
N LYS A 399 18.01 -9.90 -10.25
CA LYS A 399 18.98 -9.14 -11.04
C LYS A 399 18.42 -8.86 -12.44
N ASP A 400 18.72 -7.68 -12.95
CA ASP A 400 18.36 -7.25 -14.31
C ASP A 400 16.85 -7.35 -14.62
N PHE A 401 15.98 -7.11 -13.61
CA PHE A 401 14.52 -7.25 -13.80
C PHE A 401 14.03 -6.38 -14.96
N ARG A 402 14.53 -5.16 -15.12
CA ARG A 402 14.20 -4.27 -16.22
C ARG A 402 14.43 -4.93 -17.58
N ARG A 403 15.61 -5.48 -17.83
CA ARG A 403 15.94 -6.18 -19.06
C ARG A 403 15.11 -7.44 -19.27
N ARG A 404 14.81 -8.18 -18.20
CA ARG A 404 14.09 -9.46 -18.24
C ARG A 404 12.60 -9.28 -18.53
N TYR A 405 12.00 -8.20 -18.00
CA TYR A 405 10.56 -7.95 -18.07
C TYR A 405 10.22 -6.70 -18.89
N THR A 406 11.18 -6.15 -19.64
CA THR A 406 10.93 -5.04 -20.58
C THR A 406 9.76 -5.36 -21.52
N ASN A 407 8.82 -4.43 -21.56
CA ASN A 407 7.77 -4.44 -22.58
C ASN A 407 8.03 -3.32 -23.60
N LYS A 408 8.47 -3.71 -24.80
CA LYS A 408 8.81 -2.77 -25.89
C LYS A 408 7.61 -1.97 -26.42
N GLN A 409 6.39 -2.35 -26.04
CA GLN A 409 5.17 -1.62 -26.39
C GLN A 409 4.91 -0.43 -25.44
N LEU A 410 5.66 -0.35 -24.33
CA LEU A 410 5.53 0.69 -23.32
C LEU A 410 6.66 1.71 -23.43
N PRO A 411 6.49 2.94 -22.87
CA PRO A 411 7.53 3.95 -22.81
C PRO A 411 8.79 3.45 -22.09
N GLY A 412 9.95 3.85 -22.57
CA GLY A 412 11.23 3.43 -21.99
C GLY A 412 11.43 1.91 -22.01
N ASP A 413 11.67 1.32 -20.84
CA ASP A 413 11.72 -0.12 -20.61
C ASP A 413 10.42 -0.65 -19.95
N GLY A 414 9.43 0.21 -19.77
CA GLY A 414 8.15 -0.08 -19.11
C GLY A 414 8.17 0.11 -17.60
N PHE A 415 9.26 0.64 -17.03
CA PHE A 415 9.38 0.87 -15.58
C PHE A 415 10.01 2.23 -15.27
N ASP A 416 9.37 3.00 -14.40
CA ASP A 416 9.81 4.36 -14.02
C ASP A 416 10.55 4.41 -12.67
N GLY A 417 10.31 3.43 -11.81
CA GLY A 417 10.77 3.43 -10.43
C GLY A 417 12.29 3.32 -10.26
N ILE A 418 12.80 3.85 -9.14
CA ILE A 418 14.16 3.70 -8.64
C ILE A 418 14.10 2.98 -7.30
N SER A 419 14.91 1.93 -7.12
CA SER A 419 14.94 1.17 -5.87
C SER A 419 15.34 2.03 -4.67
N ILE A 420 14.60 1.94 -3.57
CA ILE A 420 14.94 2.54 -2.27
C ILE A 420 15.66 1.56 -1.34
N ALA A 421 15.96 0.34 -1.82
CA ALA A 421 16.68 -0.66 -1.03
C ALA A 421 18.02 -0.16 -0.45
N PRO A 422 18.82 0.65 -1.15
CA PRO A 422 20.03 1.22 -0.56
C PRO A 422 19.74 2.02 0.71
N THR A 423 18.77 2.93 0.71
CA THR A 423 18.38 3.70 1.90
C THR A 423 17.82 2.81 3.00
N LEU A 424 16.96 1.84 2.68
CA LEU A 424 16.44 0.88 3.67
C LEU A 424 17.56 0.12 4.39
N LEU A 425 18.64 -0.19 3.69
CA LEU A 425 19.78 -0.96 4.21
C LEU A 425 20.95 -0.07 4.71
N GLY A 426 20.72 1.25 4.88
CA GLY A 426 21.73 2.18 5.41
C GLY A 426 22.89 2.48 4.47
N ASN A 427 22.69 2.32 3.16
CA ASN A 427 23.68 2.61 2.12
C ASN A 427 23.27 3.86 1.32
N ASP A 428 22.98 4.97 2.00
CA ASP A 428 22.48 6.21 1.38
C ASP A 428 23.44 6.79 0.34
N ASP A 429 24.75 6.53 0.46
CA ASP A 429 25.76 6.90 -0.52
C ASP A 429 25.56 6.24 -1.89
N LYS A 430 24.83 5.13 -1.94
CA LYS A 430 24.48 4.39 -3.17
C LYS A 430 23.07 4.67 -3.65
N GLN A 431 22.29 5.44 -2.89
CA GLN A 431 20.91 5.72 -3.22
C GLN A 431 20.81 6.66 -4.43
N GLN A 432 20.30 6.13 -5.52
CA GLN A 432 19.90 6.95 -6.67
C GLN A 432 18.62 7.73 -6.33
N LYS A 433 18.55 8.97 -6.77
CA LYS A 433 17.40 9.85 -6.55
C LYS A 433 16.73 10.17 -7.88
N HIS A 434 15.42 10.35 -7.84
CA HIS A 434 14.69 10.89 -8.96
C HIS A 434 15.09 12.35 -9.24
N ASP A 435 15.16 12.73 -10.53
CA ASP A 435 15.21 14.13 -10.93
C ASP A 435 13.89 14.82 -10.59
N HIS A 436 12.77 14.12 -10.81
CA HIS A 436 11.42 14.56 -10.49
C HIS A 436 10.50 13.39 -10.17
N LEU A 437 9.39 13.67 -9.47
CA LEU A 437 8.26 12.76 -9.30
C LEU A 437 7.06 13.30 -10.08
N TYR A 438 6.19 12.38 -10.57
CA TYR A 438 5.12 12.70 -11.51
C TYR A 438 3.78 12.03 -11.16
N TRP A 439 2.67 12.77 -11.29
CA TRP A 439 1.31 12.32 -11.05
C TRP A 439 0.35 12.88 -12.10
N GLU A 440 -0.61 12.05 -12.52
CA GLU A 440 -1.80 12.46 -13.27
C GLU A 440 -3.04 11.87 -12.60
N PHE A 441 -4.11 12.63 -12.59
CA PHE A 441 -5.40 12.16 -12.12
C PHE A 441 -6.54 12.72 -12.96
N HIS A 442 -7.20 11.83 -13.71
CA HIS A 442 -8.22 12.13 -14.71
C HIS A 442 -9.48 12.79 -14.11
N GLU A 443 -10.05 12.22 -13.02
CA GLU A 443 -11.38 12.58 -12.54
C GLU A 443 -11.50 14.03 -12.04
N THR A 444 -10.42 14.61 -11.56
CA THR A 444 -10.36 16.03 -11.16
C THR A 444 -9.52 16.87 -12.10
N ASP A 445 -9.05 16.27 -13.20
CA ASP A 445 -8.24 16.92 -14.23
C ASP A 445 -7.03 17.65 -13.63
N GLN A 446 -6.14 16.86 -13.00
CA GLN A 446 -4.96 17.38 -12.33
C GLN A 446 -3.69 16.66 -12.76
N ILE A 447 -2.59 17.41 -12.83
CA ILE A 447 -1.23 16.90 -13.03
C ILE A 447 -0.36 17.49 -11.92
N GLY A 448 0.47 16.64 -11.29
CA GLY A 448 1.45 17.03 -10.28
C GLY A 448 2.88 16.72 -10.75
N VAL A 449 3.81 17.67 -10.58
CA VAL A 449 5.25 17.42 -10.78
C VAL A 449 6.00 18.00 -9.58
N ARG A 450 6.88 17.20 -9.00
CA ARG A 450 7.80 17.69 -7.96
C ARG A 450 9.25 17.49 -8.39
N ARG A 451 10.03 18.55 -8.33
CA ARG A 451 11.48 18.54 -8.58
C ARG A 451 12.20 19.24 -7.45
N GLY A 452 12.87 18.46 -6.60
CA GLY A 452 13.44 18.98 -5.36
C GLY A 452 12.39 19.62 -4.46
N ASP A 453 12.52 20.91 -4.16
CA ASP A 453 11.57 21.67 -3.34
C ASP A 453 10.45 22.33 -4.16
N TRP A 454 10.58 22.37 -5.48
CA TRP A 454 9.57 22.93 -6.35
C TRP A 454 8.50 21.92 -6.72
N LYS A 455 7.24 22.36 -6.61
CA LYS A 455 6.08 21.56 -7.01
C LYS A 455 5.14 22.38 -7.88
N LEU A 456 4.80 21.81 -9.02
CA LEU A 456 3.79 22.32 -9.93
C LEU A 456 2.54 21.45 -9.80
N VAL A 457 1.39 22.08 -9.56
CA VAL A 457 0.08 21.44 -9.65
C VAL A 457 -0.71 22.11 -10.76
N VAL A 458 -1.03 21.38 -11.81
CA VAL A 458 -1.88 21.84 -12.91
C VAL A 458 -3.30 21.39 -12.63
N VAL A 459 -4.24 22.32 -12.61
CA VAL A 459 -5.66 22.04 -12.40
C VAL A 459 -6.43 22.53 -13.61
N LYS A 460 -7.03 21.62 -14.38
CA LYS A 460 -7.77 21.95 -15.62
C LYS A 460 -6.95 22.80 -16.58
N GLY A 461 -5.69 22.46 -16.75
CA GLY A 461 -4.74 23.15 -17.62
C GLY A 461 -4.10 24.43 -17.02
N GLU A 462 -4.49 24.87 -15.83
CA GLU A 462 -3.95 26.06 -15.19
C GLU A 462 -2.84 25.69 -14.19
N PRO A 463 -1.59 26.12 -14.41
CA PRO A 463 -0.46 25.78 -13.55
C PRO A 463 -0.43 26.63 -12.28
N ARG A 464 -0.05 26.02 -11.16
CA ARG A 464 0.20 26.64 -9.85
C ARG A 464 1.53 26.12 -9.33
N LEU A 465 2.41 27.02 -8.91
CA LEU A 465 3.77 26.70 -8.48
C LEU A 465 3.97 26.97 -6.99
N TYR A 466 4.57 26.03 -6.29
CA TYR A 466 4.85 26.13 -4.85
C TYR A 466 6.31 25.76 -4.54
N ASN A 467 6.85 26.33 -3.45
CA ASN A 467 8.14 25.94 -2.91
C ASN A 467 7.94 25.27 -1.54
N LEU A 468 8.01 23.96 -1.51
CA LEU A 468 7.69 23.14 -0.33
C LEU A 468 8.67 23.27 0.85
N ALA A 469 9.87 23.82 0.61
CA ALA A 469 10.81 24.11 1.70
C ALA A 469 10.33 25.27 2.59
N ASN A 470 9.59 26.23 2.01
CA ASN A 470 9.13 27.41 2.71
C ASN A 470 7.61 27.47 2.90
N ASP A 471 6.88 26.66 2.13
CA ASP A 471 5.42 26.65 2.07
C ASP A 471 4.92 25.21 1.86
N ILE A 472 5.01 24.42 2.91
CA ILE A 472 4.60 23.01 2.87
C ILE A 472 3.08 22.82 2.69
N HIS A 473 2.30 23.84 3.04
CA HIS A 473 0.85 23.87 2.88
C HIS A 473 0.39 24.33 1.49
N GLU A 474 1.31 24.73 0.59
CA GLU A 474 0.98 25.14 -0.78
C GLU A 474 -0.02 26.31 -0.85
N ASP A 475 0.14 27.32 0.04
CA ASP A 475 -0.76 28.48 0.14
C ASP A 475 -0.40 29.59 -0.87
N ASN A 476 0.89 29.75 -1.20
CA ASN A 476 1.40 30.85 -1.96
C ASN A 476 1.76 30.41 -3.38
N ASP A 477 0.89 30.70 -4.34
CA ASP A 477 1.15 30.43 -5.75
C ASP A 477 2.24 31.37 -6.31
N LEU A 478 3.37 30.79 -6.67
CA LEU A 478 4.55 31.46 -7.21
C LEU A 478 4.65 31.40 -8.74
N ALA A 479 3.64 30.91 -9.46
CA ALA A 479 3.70 30.71 -10.91
C ALA A 479 3.99 31.98 -11.68
N THR A 480 3.41 33.10 -11.27
CA THR A 480 3.66 34.43 -11.90
C THR A 480 5.03 34.99 -11.56
N ALA A 481 5.56 34.71 -10.37
CA ALA A 481 6.87 35.19 -9.91
C ALA A 481 8.05 34.40 -10.52
N HIS A 482 7.82 33.11 -10.87
CA HIS A 482 8.86 32.20 -11.38
C HIS A 482 8.42 31.49 -12.68
N PRO A 483 8.13 32.24 -13.76
CA PRO A 483 7.66 31.65 -15.02
C PRO A 483 8.71 30.72 -15.68
N GLU A 484 10.00 30.93 -15.40
CA GLU A 484 11.09 30.06 -15.86
C GLU A 484 10.98 28.64 -15.26
N ILE A 485 10.69 28.56 -13.94
CA ILE A 485 10.51 27.24 -13.25
C ILE A 485 9.23 26.57 -13.74
N VAL A 486 8.16 27.33 -13.95
CA VAL A 486 6.92 26.77 -14.53
C VAL A 486 7.20 26.15 -15.89
N ARG A 487 7.99 26.82 -16.79
CA ARG A 487 8.35 26.23 -18.10
C ARG A 487 9.11 24.91 -17.95
N GLU A 488 10.13 24.87 -17.09
CA GLU A 488 10.91 23.66 -16.83
C GLU A 488 10.03 22.50 -16.39
N LEU A 489 9.09 22.72 -15.46
CA LEU A 489 8.20 21.68 -14.96
C LEU A 489 7.12 21.29 -15.97
N VAL A 490 6.64 22.24 -16.79
CA VAL A 490 5.74 21.94 -17.92
C VAL A 490 6.44 21.10 -18.99
N ASP A 491 7.71 21.33 -19.24
CA ASP A 491 8.49 20.51 -20.19
C ASP A 491 8.67 19.08 -19.67
N ILE A 492 8.77 18.88 -18.34
CA ILE A 492 8.69 17.56 -17.73
C ILE A 492 7.32 16.93 -18.02
N ILE A 493 6.22 17.67 -17.81
CA ILE A 493 4.86 17.16 -18.09
C ILE A 493 4.76 16.68 -19.55
N LYS A 494 5.20 17.49 -20.51
CA LYS A 494 5.16 17.11 -21.94
C LYS A 494 5.99 15.86 -22.26
N LYS A 495 7.05 15.62 -21.51
CA LYS A 495 7.93 14.47 -21.68
C LYS A 495 7.32 13.20 -21.07
N GLU A 496 6.74 13.31 -19.86
CA GLU A 496 6.24 12.16 -19.09
C GLU A 496 4.79 11.80 -19.41
N HIS A 497 3.99 12.75 -19.92
CA HIS A 497 2.61 12.46 -20.35
C HIS A 497 2.58 11.53 -21.57
N ARG A 498 1.67 10.56 -21.54
CA ARG A 498 1.28 9.73 -22.68
C ARG A 498 -0.24 9.75 -22.84
N ASP A 499 -0.69 9.99 -24.05
CA ASP A 499 -2.12 10.00 -24.36
C ASP A 499 -2.79 8.69 -23.92
N ASN A 500 -3.88 8.84 -23.20
CA ASN A 500 -4.75 7.72 -22.83
C ASN A 500 -6.21 8.16 -22.99
N PRO A 501 -6.90 7.73 -24.08
CA PRO A 501 -8.27 8.17 -24.38
C PRO A 501 -9.30 7.82 -23.31
N MET A 502 -8.96 6.88 -22.38
CA MET A 502 -9.82 6.49 -21.28
C MET A 502 -9.68 7.43 -20.08
N PHE A 503 -8.52 8.08 -19.93
CA PHE A 503 -8.13 8.87 -18.78
C PHE A 503 -7.45 10.18 -19.19
N GLU A 504 -8.16 10.99 -19.95
CA GLU A 504 -7.65 12.26 -20.47
C GLU A 504 -7.44 13.28 -19.35
N VAL A 505 -6.38 14.06 -19.46
CA VAL A 505 -6.10 15.24 -18.64
C VAL A 505 -5.79 16.45 -19.53
N THR A 506 -6.13 17.64 -19.04
CA THR A 506 -5.90 18.88 -19.79
C THR A 506 -4.45 19.32 -19.61
N MET A 507 -3.69 19.34 -20.71
CA MET A 507 -2.30 19.77 -20.71
C MET A 507 -2.18 21.27 -20.38
N PRO A 508 -1.11 21.69 -19.65
CA PRO A 508 -0.94 23.09 -19.28
C PRO A 508 -0.75 23.99 -20.50
N LYS A 509 -1.45 25.13 -20.47
CA LYS A 509 -1.31 26.21 -21.44
C LYS A 509 -0.12 27.08 -21.04
N PHE A 510 1.09 26.77 -21.59
CA PHE A 510 2.28 27.53 -21.23
C PHE A 510 3.31 27.55 -22.38
#